data_24896fb96f670ad824f53de8d701c2b6
#
_entry.id   24896fb96f670ad824f53de8d701c2b6
#
_cell.length_a   1.000
_cell.length_b   1.000
_cell.length_c   1.000
_cell.angle_alpha   90.00
_cell.angle_beta   90.00
_cell.angle_gamma   90.00
#
_symmetry.space_group_name_H-M   'P 1'
#
loop_
_entity.id
_entity.type
_entity.pdbx_description
1 polymer ?
#
loop_
_entity_poly.entity_id
_entity_poly.type
_entity_poly.pdbx_seq_one_letter_code
_entity_poly.pdbx_strand_id
1 'polypeptide(L)'
;NLLGKIYEMFLTEQLVLLENNTIGLSKKKDCQNRSVVTTPTEIVKYMVDKALSKVCAGKTPAEILNISVADIACGSGIFLEEAFAFLQDYCVQWYMCNGQTDHLIEIGIDLYKLPLQEKKDILCSCIYGIDIDIHAVEVAKFSLLIKLIEDETSPSVAEVVPILPDLGDNIQFGNSLVSQAS
;
A
#
# COMPACT_ATOMS: atom_id res chain seq x y z
N ASN A 1 -0.77 -1.36 -9.46
CA ASN A 1 -1.36 -0.11 -9.02
C ASN A 1 -1.42 0.91 -10.17
N LEU A 2 -2.64 1.22 -10.65
CA LEU A 2 -2.85 2.16 -11.76
C LEU A 2 -2.55 3.61 -11.31
N LEU A 3 -2.96 3.97 -10.11
CA LEU A 3 -2.79 5.33 -9.56
C LEU A 3 -1.32 5.70 -9.38
N GLY A 4 -0.52 4.81 -8.81
CA GLY A 4 0.92 5.01 -8.69
C GLY A 4 1.59 5.22 -10.05
N LYS A 5 1.22 4.41 -11.06
CA LYS A 5 1.74 4.58 -12.44
C LYS A 5 1.32 5.91 -13.06
N ILE A 6 0.07 6.34 -12.86
CA ILE A 6 -0.41 7.64 -13.35
C ILE A 6 0.35 8.77 -12.66
N TYR A 7 0.51 8.71 -11.33
CA TYR A 7 1.27 9.70 -10.57
C TYR A 7 2.71 9.80 -11.08
N GLU A 8 3.41 8.68 -11.26
CA GLU A 8 4.78 8.64 -11.78
C GLU A 8 4.87 9.20 -13.20
N MET A 9 3.88 8.92 -14.05
CA MET A 9 3.79 9.50 -15.37
C MET A 9 3.69 11.03 -15.29
N PHE A 10 2.87 11.58 -14.38
CA PHE A 10 2.79 13.03 -14.16
C PHE A 10 4.08 13.64 -13.61
N LEU A 11 4.87 12.88 -12.86
CA LEU A 11 6.18 13.34 -12.37
C LEU A 11 7.21 13.42 -13.51
N THR A 12 7.18 12.47 -14.45
CA THR A 12 8.22 12.30 -15.48
C THR A 12 7.87 12.97 -16.80
N GLU A 13 6.58 13.16 -17.09
CA GLU A 13 6.09 13.67 -18.36
C GLU A 13 5.29 14.95 -18.20
N GLN A 14 5.21 15.74 -19.28
CA GLN A 14 4.39 16.93 -19.37
C GLN A 14 3.66 16.97 -20.70
N LEU A 15 2.49 17.60 -20.70
CA LEU A 15 1.77 17.88 -21.94
C LEU A 15 2.48 18.99 -22.71
N VAL A 16 2.73 18.75 -23.98
CA VAL A 16 3.31 19.74 -24.92
C VAL A 16 2.42 19.85 -26.14
N LEU A 17 2.36 21.08 -26.69
CA LEU A 17 1.74 21.32 -27.98
C LEU A 17 2.77 21.00 -29.08
N LEU A 18 2.45 20.05 -29.92
CA LEU A 18 3.29 19.69 -31.08
C LEU A 18 3.05 20.65 -32.26
N GLU A 19 3.98 20.68 -33.23
CA GLU A 19 3.96 21.59 -34.41
C GLU A 19 2.68 21.47 -35.26
N ASN A 20 2.01 20.33 -35.23
CA ASN A 20 0.74 20.07 -35.91
C ASN A 20 -0.52 20.45 -35.09
N ASN A 21 -0.38 21.26 -34.04
CA ASN A 21 -1.46 21.62 -33.08
C ASN A 21 -2.10 20.43 -32.35
N THR A 22 -1.46 19.29 -32.29
CA THR A 22 -1.90 18.17 -31.42
C THR A 22 -1.19 18.22 -30.07
N ILE A 23 -1.87 17.68 -29.04
CA ILE A 23 -1.29 17.54 -27.71
C ILE A 23 -0.50 16.24 -27.66
N GLY A 24 0.75 16.31 -27.22
CA GLY A 24 1.61 15.16 -27.00
C GLY A 24 2.20 15.13 -25.60
N LEU A 25 2.81 14.00 -25.23
CA LEU A 25 3.57 13.85 -23.99
C LEU A 25 5.07 14.03 -24.30
N SER A 26 5.76 14.76 -23.46
CA SER A 26 7.21 14.96 -23.51
C SER A 26 7.79 14.81 -22.11
N LYS A 27 8.98 14.22 -22.01
CA LYS A 27 9.68 14.14 -20.73
C LYS A 27 10.04 15.53 -20.21
N LYS A 28 9.80 15.78 -18.95
CA LYS A 28 10.19 17.03 -18.29
C LYS A 28 11.72 17.13 -18.25
N LYS A 29 12.25 18.29 -18.61
CA LYS A 29 13.72 18.53 -18.64
C LYS A 29 14.35 18.38 -17.24
N ASP A 30 13.62 18.73 -16.19
CA ASP A 30 14.08 18.64 -14.80
C ASP A 30 14.08 17.21 -14.25
N CYS A 31 13.42 16.25 -14.90
CA CYS A 31 13.40 14.84 -14.48
C CYS A 31 14.72 14.10 -14.74
N GLN A 32 15.63 14.65 -15.51
CA GLN A 32 16.97 14.07 -15.67
C GLN A 32 17.79 14.09 -14.37
N ASN A 33 17.41 14.93 -13.41
CA ASN A 33 18.07 15.08 -12.11
C ASN A 33 17.27 14.57 -10.91
N ARG A 34 16.02 14.16 -11.09
CA ARG A 34 15.19 13.54 -10.04
C ARG A 34 15.04 12.07 -10.37
N SER A 35 15.74 11.24 -9.62
CA SER A 35 15.72 9.77 -9.76
C SER A 35 14.36 9.20 -9.29
N VAL A 36 13.27 9.54 -9.98
CA VAL A 36 12.00 8.85 -9.79
C VAL A 36 12.07 7.57 -10.61
N VAL A 37 12.53 6.50 -10.00
CA VAL A 37 12.58 5.17 -10.62
C VAL A 37 11.58 4.29 -9.92
N THR A 38 10.55 3.90 -10.66
CA THR A 38 9.60 2.89 -10.18
C THR A 38 10.26 1.53 -10.10
N THR A 39 10.18 0.91 -8.96
CA THR A 39 10.63 -0.47 -8.81
C THR A 39 9.62 -1.41 -9.49
N PRO A 40 10.06 -2.31 -10.40
CA PRO A 40 9.18 -3.29 -11.02
C PRO A 40 8.44 -4.14 -9.97
N THR A 41 7.16 -4.43 -10.23
CA THR A 41 6.28 -5.11 -9.26
C THR A 41 6.82 -6.46 -8.79
N GLU A 42 7.47 -7.22 -9.68
CA GLU A 42 8.08 -8.51 -9.35
C GLU A 42 9.22 -8.37 -8.34
N ILE A 43 10.00 -7.27 -8.45
CA ILE A 43 11.08 -6.97 -7.51
C ILE A 43 10.49 -6.56 -6.17
N VAL A 44 9.46 -5.72 -6.15
CA VAL A 44 8.75 -5.32 -4.92
C VAL A 44 8.24 -6.55 -4.20
N LYS A 45 7.52 -7.45 -4.88
CA LYS A 45 7.01 -8.70 -4.33
C LYS A 45 8.12 -9.55 -3.73
N TYR A 46 9.20 -9.75 -4.48
CA TYR A 46 10.33 -10.53 -4.00
C TYR A 46 10.96 -9.93 -2.75
N MET A 47 11.15 -8.61 -2.70
CA MET A 47 11.76 -7.93 -1.55
C MET A 47 10.86 -8.00 -0.32
N VAL A 48 9.56 -7.75 -0.48
CA VAL A 48 8.57 -7.83 0.60
C VAL A 48 8.49 -9.26 1.13
N ASP A 49 8.38 -10.27 0.25
CA ASP A 49 8.39 -11.67 0.66
C ASP A 49 9.65 -12.02 1.47
N LYS A 50 10.83 -11.65 1.00
CA LYS A 50 12.10 -11.93 1.69
C LYS A 50 12.24 -11.22 3.03
N ALA A 51 11.67 -10.03 3.16
CA ALA A 51 11.69 -9.26 4.40
C ALA A 51 10.68 -9.82 5.41
N LEU A 52 9.42 -9.99 5.00
CA LEU A 52 8.32 -10.28 5.91
C LEU A 52 8.17 -11.76 6.22
N SER A 53 8.47 -12.68 5.30
CA SER A 53 8.31 -14.12 5.56
C SER A 53 9.09 -14.59 6.79
N LYS A 54 10.28 -14.05 7.05
CA LYS A 54 11.08 -14.37 8.24
C LYS A 54 10.54 -13.73 9.51
N VAL A 55 10.04 -12.50 9.40
CA VAL A 55 9.50 -11.72 10.54
C VAL A 55 8.16 -12.29 10.99
N CYS A 56 7.34 -12.73 10.06
CA CYS A 56 6.00 -13.28 10.32
C CYS A 56 6.04 -14.77 10.73
N ALA A 57 7.11 -15.50 10.42
CA ALA A 57 7.20 -16.94 10.64
C ALA A 57 6.80 -17.36 12.07
N GLY A 58 5.79 -18.25 12.15
CA GLY A 58 5.29 -18.80 13.41
C GLY A 58 4.44 -17.85 14.25
N LYS A 59 4.14 -16.64 13.77
CA LYS A 59 3.28 -15.69 14.47
C LYS A 59 1.82 -15.92 14.19
N THR A 60 0.99 -15.69 15.19
CA THR A 60 -0.46 -15.65 15.08
C THR A 60 -0.93 -14.32 14.46
N PRO A 61 -2.15 -14.23 13.89
CA PRO A 61 -2.71 -12.96 13.42
C PRO A 61 -2.68 -11.84 14.48
N ALA A 62 -2.93 -12.16 15.75
CA ALA A 62 -2.83 -11.18 16.84
C ALA A 62 -1.39 -10.67 17.07
N GLU A 63 -0.39 -11.51 16.88
CA GLU A 63 1.03 -11.11 16.97
C GLU A 63 1.50 -10.35 15.73
N ILE A 64 0.87 -10.54 14.56
CA ILE A 64 1.12 -9.75 13.36
C ILE A 64 0.80 -8.28 13.58
N LEU A 65 -0.25 -7.94 14.33
CA LEU A 65 -0.61 -6.56 14.64
C LEU A 65 0.46 -5.79 15.45
N ASN A 66 1.44 -6.49 16.01
CA ASN A 66 2.59 -5.88 16.70
C ASN A 66 3.81 -5.68 15.80
N ILE A 67 3.70 -5.99 14.50
CA ILE A 67 4.75 -5.75 13.52
C ILE A 67 4.51 -4.37 12.89
N SER A 68 5.58 -3.56 12.80
CA SER A 68 5.54 -2.30 12.06
C SER A 68 6.42 -2.43 10.81
N VAL A 69 5.82 -2.16 9.66
CA VAL A 69 6.50 -2.06 8.37
C VAL A 69 6.54 -0.58 7.99
N ALA A 70 7.74 -0.02 7.87
CA ALA A 70 7.92 1.38 7.55
C ALA A 70 8.75 1.57 6.29
N ASP A 71 8.24 2.37 5.36
CA ASP A 71 8.98 2.85 4.19
C ASP A 71 9.27 4.34 4.36
N ILE A 72 10.54 4.68 4.52
CA ILE A 72 11.00 6.04 4.82
C ILE A 72 11.14 6.94 3.57
N ALA A 73 10.82 6.43 2.40
CA ALA A 73 10.79 7.14 1.11
C ALA A 73 9.73 6.47 0.22
N CYS A 74 8.49 6.42 0.71
CA CYS A 74 7.46 5.52 0.21
C CYS A 74 6.94 5.85 -1.20
N GLY A 75 7.19 7.05 -1.71
CA GLY A 75 6.66 7.46 -2.99
C GLY A 75 5.14 7.29 -3.06
N SER A 76 4.66 6.69 -4.13
CA SER A 76 3.24 6.36 -4.33
C SER A 76 2.75 5.13 -3.52
N GLY A 77 3.59 4.54 -2.66
CA GLY A 77 3.22 3.50 -1.71
C GLY A 77 3.28 2.07 -2.23
N ILE A 78 3.96 1.78 -3.33
CA ILE A 78 3.96 0.44 -3.95
C ILE A 78 4.48 -0.66 -3.02
N PHE A 79 5.52 -0.38 -2.21
CA PHE A 79 6.03 -1.31 -1.22
C PHE A 79 5.06 -1.51 -0.04
N LEU A 80 4.38 -0.43 0.36
CA LEU A 80 3.39 -0.47 1.44
C LEU A 80 2.15 -1.27 1.05
N GLU A 81 1.67 -1.12 -0.20
CA GLU A 81 0.56 -1.91 -0.73
C GLU A 81 0.90 -3.40 -0.78
N GLU A 82 2.09 -3.74 -1.23
CA GLU A 82 2.54 -5.13 -1.30
C GLU A 82 2.74 -5.72 0.11
N ALA A 83 3.31 -4.94 1.05
CA ALA A 83 3.44 -5.36 2.43
C ALA A 83 2.07 -5.60 3.09
N PHE A 84 1.11 -4.71 2.84
CA PHE A 84 -0.26 -4.86 3.31
C PHE A 84 -0.93 -6.13 2.74
N ALA A 85 -0.78 -6.38 1.43
CA ALA A 85 -1.29 -7.60 0.81
C ALA A 85 -0.63 -8.85 1.41
N PHE A 86 0.69 -8.85 1.57
CA PHE A 86 1.43 -9.96 2.17
C PHE A 86 0.93 -10.30 3.58
N LEU A 87 0.72 -9.30 4.44
CA LEU A 87 0.25 -9.53 5.82
C LEU A 87 -1.18 -10.10 5.84
N GLN A 88 -2.06 -9.64 4.95
CA GLN A 88 -3.40 -10.21 4.81
C GLN A 88 -3.34 -11.68 4.39
N ASP A 89 -2.58 -11.99 3.33
CA ASP A 89 -2.43 -13.35 2.81
C ASP A 89 -1.83 -14.28 3.88
N TYR A 90 -0.86 -13.81 4.65
CA TYR A 90 -0.26 -14.55 5.76
C TYR A 90 -1.32 -14.90 6.82
N CYS A 91 -2.14 -13.96 7.24
CA CYS A 91 -3.20 -14.19 8.22
C CYS A 91 -4.27 -15.18 7.71
N VAL A 92 -4.70 -15.04 6.44
CA VAL A 92 -5.63 -16.01 5.81
C VAL A 92 -5.04 -17.41 5.83
N GLN A 93 -3.80 -17.58 5.39
CA GLN A 93 -3.12 -18.87 5.39
C GLN A 93 -2.98 -19.45 6.80
N TRP A 94 -2.67 -18.60 7.78
CA TRP A 94 -2.56 -19.03 9.17
C TRP A 94 -3.90 -19.60 9.67
N TYR A 95 -5.02 -18.90 9.48
CA TYR A 95 -6.35 -19.38 9.87
C TYR A 95 -6.72 -20.69 9.17
N MET A 96 -6.46 -20.79 7.88
CA MET A 96 -6.71 -22.01 7.11
C MET A 96 -5.90 -23.20 7.63
N CYS A 97 -4.60 -23.01 7.85
CA CYS A 97 -3.71 -24.08 8.33
C CYS A 97 -4.04 -24.55 9.76
N ASN A 98 -4.65 -23.67 10.59
CA ASN A 98 -5.02 -23.99 11.98
C ASN A 98 -6.49 -24.41 12.12
N GLY A 99 -7.22 -24.61 11.02
CA GLY A 99 -8.64 -25.05 11.05
C GLY A 99 -9.59 -23.99 11.63
N GLN A 100 -9.24 -22.71 11.54
CA GLN A 100 -10.02 -21.58 12.09
C GLN A 100 -10.67 -20.77 10.95
N THR A 101 -11.21 -21.46 9.96
CA THR A 101 -11.87 -20.82 8.81
C THR A 101 -13.12 -20.04 9.14
N ASP A 102 -13.72 -20.28 10.32
CA ASP A 102 -14.86 -19.50 10.82
C ASP A 102 -14.55 -18.01 11.02
N HIS A 103 -13.29 -17.64 11.15
CA HIS A 103 -12.82 -16.26 11.20
C HIS A 103 -12.74 -15.59 9.83
N LEU A 104 -12.84 -16.36 8.75
CA LEU A 104 -12.67 -15.89 7.38
C LEU A 104 -14.01 -15.74 6.66
N ILE A 105 -14.02 -14.90 5.64
CA ILE A 105 -15.17 -14.76 4.72
C ILE A 105 -14.88 -15.61 3.50
N GLU A 106 -15.75 -16.60 3.23
CA GLU A 106 -15.69 -17.41 2.01
C GLU A 106 -16.16 -16.59 0.81
N ILE A 107 -15.34 -16.49 -0.23
CA ILE A 107 -15.61 -15.75 -1.46
C ILE A 107 -15.68 -16.66 -2.70
N GLY A 108 -15.45 -17.94 -2.54
CA GLY A 108 -15.49 -18.97 -3.58
C GLY A 108 -15.07 -20.32 -3.04
N ILE A 109 -15.03 -21.34 -3.88
CA ILE A 109 -14.65 -22.70 -3.47
C ILE A 109 -13.19 -22.67 -2.95
N ASP A 110 -13.02 -22.95 -1.66
CA ASP A 110 -11.74 -22.93 -0.95
C ASP A 110 -10.99 -21.58 -1.05
N LEU A 111 -11.70 -20.50 -1.34
CA LEU A 111 -11.15 -19.16 -1.45
C LEU A 111 -11.69 -18.26 -0.33
N TYR A 112 -10.80 -17.74 0.49
CA TYR A 112 -11.13 -16.99 1.68
C TYR A 112 -10.46 -15.63 1.71
N LYS A 113 -11.07 -14.68 2.41
CA LYS A 113 -10.48 -13.38 2.74
C LYS A 113 -10.70 -13.04 4.21
N LEU A 114 -9.90 -12.09 4.71
CA LEU A 114 -10.12 -11.52 6.04
C LEU A 114 -11.39 -10.66 6.07
N PRO A 115 -12.08 -10.58 7.22
CA PRO A 115 -13.09 -9.55 7.47
C PRO A 115 -12.49 -8.14 7.32
N LEU A 116 -13.30 -7.19 6.86
CA LEU A 116 -12.87 -5.80 6.63
C LEU A 116 -12.24 -5.16 7.88
N GLN A 117 -12.77 -5.47 9.08
CA GLN A 117 -12.21 -4.94 10.32
C GLN A 117 -10.78 -5.43 10.55
N GLU A 118 -10.49 -6.72 10.34
CA GLU A 118 -9.13 -7.25 10.50
C GLU A 118 -8.15 -6.68 9.47
N LYS A 119 -8.59 -6.50 8.21
CA LYS A 119 -7.79 -5.79 7.20
C LYS A 119 -7.47 -4.36 7.65
N LYS A 120 -8.45 -3.66 8.20
CA LYS A 120 -8.29 -2.29 8.71
C LYS A 120 -7.32 -2.24 9.88
N ASP A 121 -7.40 -3.20 10.80
CA ASP A 121 -6.50 -3.30 11.94
C ASP A 121 -5.05 -3.54 11.49
N ILE A 122 -4.83 -4.42 10.50
CA ILE A 122 -3.51 -4.61 9.88
C ILE A 122 -3.01 -3.32 9.24
N LEU A 123 -3.85 -2.64 8.45
CA LEU A 123 -3.47 -1.40 7.77
C LEU A 123 -3.03 -0.32 8.77
N CYS A 124 -3.85 -0.09 9.81
CA CYS A 124 -3.60 0.98 10.78
C CYS A 124 -2.46 0.66 11.75
N SER A 125 -2.27 -0.63 12.11
CA SER A 125 -1.27 -1.02 13.11
C SER A 125 0.08 -1.37 12.52
N CYS A 126 0.12 -1.81 11.25
CA CYS A 126 1.34 -2.40 10.68
C CYS A 126 2.00 -1.54 9.60
N ILE A 127 1.26 -0.68 8.90
CA ILE A 127 1.75 -0.02 7.68
C ILE A 127 2.03 1.46 7.93
N TYR A 128 3.30 1.86 7.71
CA TYR A 128 3.77 3.23 7.92
C TYR A 128 4.62 3.70 6.75
N GLY A 129 4.50 4.98 6.38
CA GLY A 129 5.27 5.57 5.30
C GLY A 129 5.61 7.04 5.54
N ILE A 130 6.72 7.49 4.98
CA ILE A 130 7.11 8.90 4.95
C ILE A 130 7.61 9.21 3.54
N ASP A 131 7.20 10.35 3.01
CA ASP A 131 7.78 10.89 1.79
C ASP A 131 7.92 12.40 1.85
N ILE A 132 8.91 12.93 1.11
CA ILE A 132 9.17 14.37 1.01
C ILE A 132 8.24 15.07 0.02
N ASP A 133 7.51 14.31 -0.81
CA ASP A 133 6.52 14.84 -1.73
C ASP A 133 5.11 14.63 -1.16
N ILE A 134 4.44 15.74 -0.84
CA ILE A 134 3.08 15.73 -0.30
C ILE A 134 2.09 15.03 -1.25
N HIS A 135 2.28 15.13 -2.56
CA HIS A 135 1.41 14.48 -3.53
C HIS A 135 1.62 12.97 -3.56
N ALA A 136 2.87 12.51 -3.37
CA ALA A 136 3.17 11.09 -3.20
C ALA A 136 2.45 10.52 -1.99
N VAL A 137 2.51 11.21 -0.86
CA VAL A 137 1.82 10.85 0.40
C VAL A 137 0.32 10.69 0.17
N GLU A 138 -0.32 11.66 -0.50
CA GLU A 138 -1.77 11.58 -0.76
C GLU A 138 -2.13 10.42 -1.72
N VAL A 139 -1.30 10.16 -2.74
CA VAL A 139 -1.47 9.02 -3.63
C VAL A 139 -1.28 7.70 -2.87
N ALA A 140 -0.28 7.60 -2.00
CA ALA A 140 -0.04 6.41 -1.19
C ALA A 140 -1.22 6.11 -0.25
N LYS A 141 -1.73 7.12 0.46
CA LYS A 141 -2.93 6.99 1.31
C LYS A 141 -4.11 6.48 0.51
N PHE A 142 -4.40 7.12 -0.62
CA PHE A 142 -5.54 6.76 -1.46
C PHE A 142 -5.41 5.35 -2.03
N SER A 143 -4.23 4.96 -2.47
CA SER A 143 -3.94 3.62 -2.97
C SER A 143 -4.16 2.54 -1.92
N LEU A 144 -3.69 2.78 -0.68
CA LEU A 144 -3.91 1.87 0.45
C LEU A 144 -5.39 1.75 0.83
N LEU A 145 -6.14 2.87 0.79
CA LEU A 145 -7.58 2.84 1.05
C LEU A 145 -8.36 2.08 -0.03
N ILE A 146 -7.98 2.23 -1.31
CA ILE A 146 -8.56 1.42 -2.39
C ILE A 146 -8.23 -0.06 -2.16
N LYS A 147 -6.97 -0.37 -1.82
CA LYS A 147 -6.53 -1.75 -1.57
C LYS A 147 -7.29 -2.39 -0.40
N LEU A 148 -7.63 -1.62 0.62
CA LEU A 148 -8.43 -2.08 1.75
C LEU A 148 -9.83 -2.57 1.33
N ILE A 149 -10.48 -1.88 0.38
CA ILE A 149 -11.87 -2.14 -0.03
C ILE A 149 -11.99 -2.87 -1.37
N GLU A 150 -10.88 -3.23 -2.01
CA GLU A 150 -10.85 -3.77 -3.39
C GLU A 150 -11.79 -4.98 -3.59
N ASP A 151 -11.87 -5.86 -2.59
CA ASP A 151 -12.69 -7.08 -2.66
C ASP A 151 -13.94 -7.02 -1.76
N GLU A 152 -14.35 -5.81 -1.36
CA GLU A 152 -15.48 -5.66 -0.47
C GLU A 152 -16.81 -5.53 -1.22
N THR A 153 -17.87 -6.04 -0.60
CA THR A 153 -19.25 -5.96 -1.10
C THR A 153 -20.07 -5.02 -0.25
N SER A 154 -21.20 -4.53 -0.77
CA SER A 154 -22.08 -3.62 -0.01
C SER A 154 -22.47 -4.12 1.38
N PRO A 155 -22.76 -5.42 1.60
CA PRO A 155 -23.04 -5.92 2.95
C PRO A 155 -21.84 -5.87 3.89
N SER A 156 -20.63 -6.26 3.43
CA SER A 156 -19.43 -6.28 4.28
C SER A 156 -18.99 -4.88 4.72
N VAL A 157 -19.26 -3.88 3.88
CA VAL A 157 -18.96 -2.47 4.15
C VAL A 157 -19.92 -1.85 5.16
N ALA A 158 -21.19 -2.29 5.20
CA ALA A 158 -22.21 -1.71 6.07
C ALA A 158 -21.97 -1.95 7.57
N GLU A 159 -21.20 -2.97 7.92
CA GLU A 159 -20.95 -3.38 9.32
C GLU A 159 -19.79 -2.62 9.98
N VAL A 160 -18.94 -1.95 9.20
CA VAL A 160 -17.73 -1.28 9.70
C VAL A 160 -17.83 0.24 9.52
N VAL A 161 -17.89 0.97 10.64
CA VAL A 161 -17.99 2.44 10.63
C VAL A 161 -16.87 3.04 11.50
N PRO A 162 -16.06 3.99 11.00
CA PRO A 162 -15.95 4.43 9.60
C PRO A 162 -15.35 3.35 8.70
N ILE A 163 -15.81 3.28 7.45
CA ILE A 163 -15.33 2.30 6.46
C ILE A 163 -13.84 2.51 6.18
N LEU A 164 -13.49 3.75 5.84
CA LEU A 164 -12.11 4.15 5.56
C LEU A 164 -11.49 4.76 6.82
N PRO A 165 -10.36 4.24 7.29
CA PRO A 165 -9.61 4.85 8.39
C PRO A 165 -8.92 6.14 7.95
N ASP A 166 -8.62 7.00 8.92
CA ASP A 166 -7.66 8.07 8.71
C ASP A 166 -6.24 7.48 8.75
N LEU A 167 -5.46 7.73 7.71
CA LEU A 167 -4.07 7.31 7.60
C LEU A 167 -3.08 8.46 7.83
N GLY A 168 -3.53 9.58 8.43
CA GLY A 168 -2.69 10.74 8.69
C GLY A 168 -1.48 10.44 9.57
N ASP A 169 -1.66 9.59 10.57
CA ASP A 169 -0.58 9.16 11.46
C ASP A 169 0.29 8.05 10.86
N ASN A 170 -0.23 7.31 9.89
CA ASN A 170 0.46 6.19 9.25
C ASN A 170 1.35 6.64 8.10
N ILE A 171 0.83 7.52 7.23
CA ILE A 171 1.54 7.96 6.03
C ILE A 171 1.73 9.48 6.13
N GLN A 172 2.97 9.88 6.35
CA GLN A 172 3.30 11.25 6.71
C GLN A 172 4.13 11.96 5.64
N PHE A 173 3.89 13.26 5.49
CA PHE A 173 4.74 14.14 4.73
C PHE A 173 5.91 14.60 5.61
N GLY A 174 7.14 14.45 5.11
CA GLY A 174 8.31 14.91 5.82
C GLY A 174 9.62 14.41 5.24
N ASN A 175 10.71 14.97 5.75
CA ASN A 175 12.06 14.50 5.45
C ASN A 175 12.48 13.50 6.53
N SER A 176 12.53 12.22 6.17
CA SER A 176 12.90 11.14 7.09
C SER A 176 14.33 11.21 7.64
N LEU A 177 15.19 12.03 7.05
CA LEU A 177 16.58 12.20 7.47
C LEU A 177 16.79 13.35 8.48
N VAL A 178 15.74 14.16 8.72
CA VAL A 178 15.82 15.32 9.61
C VAL A 178 14.84 15.16 10.76
N SER A 179 15.36 15.00 11.97
CA SER A 179 14.53 15.16 13.17
C SER A 179 14.42 16.66 13.51
N GLN A 180 13.20 17.15 13.81
CA GLN A 180 13.08 18.43 14.48
C GLN A 180 13.75 18.29 15.84
N ALA A 181 14.87 19.01 16.03
CA ALA A 181 15.42 19.21 17.35
C ALA A 181 14.38 20.01 18.16
N SER A 182 13.81 19.38 19.16
CA SER A 182 12.95 20.02 20.18
C SER A 182 13.72 21.01 21.02
#